data_543aa0cb743be965eda99352117d66c3
#
_entry.id   543aa0cb743be965eda99352117d66c3
#
_cell.length_a   1.000
_cell.length_b   1.000
_cell.length_c   1.000
_cell.angle_alpha   90.00
_cell.angle_beta   90.00
_cell.angle_gamma   90.00
#
_symmetry.space_group_name_H-M   'P 1'
#
loop_
_entity.id
_entity.type
_entity.pdbx_description
1 polymer ?
#
loop_
_entity_poly.entity_id
_entity_poly.type
_entity_poly.pdbx_seq_one_letter_code
_entity_poly.pdbx_strand_id
1 'polypeptide(L)'
;RLQRLFPGHCCVRAVPNTPALVGAGLTALAWSDGVNAEQRRQVYDLFGDVGEVLELPESKLDAFLALTSSGPAFIALVAEAMADGAVLAGLPRDLAQRLAHRTLAGTAALLDQRELHPGELKDMVASPGGTTIAGLRRLEQAGLRSALIEAVMAAAERSRQLG
;
A
#
# COMPACT_ATOMS: atom_id res chain seq x y z
N ARG A 1 1.18 -21.06 -14.09
CA ARG A 1 0.51 -22.11 -13.32
C ARG A 1 -0.95 -22.27 -13.70
N LEU A 2 -1.77 -21.19 -13.74
CA LEU A 2 -3.20 -21.26 -14.10
C LEU A 2 -3.42 -21.92 -15.47
N GLN A 3 -2.69 -21.52 -16.50
CA GLN A 3 -2.81 -22.11 -17.86
C GLN A 3 -2.51 -23.62 -17.90
N ARG A 4 -1.67 -24.13 -16.99
CA ARG A 4 -1.42 -25.57 -16.87
C ARG A 4 -2.57 -26.33 -16.18
N LEU A 5 -3.27 -25.66 -15.26
CA LEU A 5 -4.44 -26.22 -14.57
C LEU A 5 -5.70 -26.16 -15.43
N PHE A 6 -5.80 -25.17 -16.32
CA PHE A 6 -6.94 -24.93 -17.20
C PHE A 6 -6.49 -24.84 -18.68
N PRO A 7 -6.04 -25.97 -19.28
CA PRO A 7 -5.55 -25.95 -20.66
C PRO A 7 -6.71 -25.57 -21.61
N GLY A 8 -6.41 -24.72 -22.58
CA GLY A 8 -7.39 -24.24 -23.56
C GLY A 8 -8.33 -23.12 -23.08
N HIS A 9 -8.17 -22.64 -21.85
CA HIS A 9 -8.96 -21.53 -21.32
C HIS A 9 -8.10 -20.25 -21.22
N CYS A 10 -8.75 -19.13 -21.53
CA CYS A 10 -8.19 -17.83 -21.21
C CYS A 10 -8.19 -17.61 -19.69
N CYS A 11 -7.09 -17.11 -19.16
CA CYS A 11 -6.92 -16.90 -17.72
C CYS A 11 -6.57 -15.45 -17.41
N VAL A 12 -7.05 -14.98 -16.28
CA VAL A 12 -6.57 -13.75 -15.65
C VAL A 12 -6.07 -14.08 -14.24
N ARG A 13 -4.92 -13.54 -13.88
CA ARG A 13 -4.48 -13.52 -12.50
C ARG A 13 -4.82 -12.16 -11.91
N ALA A 14 -5.65 -12.15 -10.88
CA ALA A 14 -6.00 -10.94 -10.13
C ALA A 14 -5.36 -10.97 -8.74
N VAL A 15 -4.81 -9.84 -8.33
CA VAL A 15 -4.18 -9.65 -7.02
C VAL A 15 -4.83 -8.44 -6.35
N PRO A 16 -5.95 -8.61 -5.65
CA PRO A 16 -6.57 -7.55 -4.84
C PRO A 16 -5.87 -7.39 -3.49
N ASN A 17 -6.18 -6.30 -2.79
CA ASN A 17 -5.73 -6.06 -1.43
C ASN A 17 -6.88 -5.78 -0.44
N THR A 18 -6.60 -5.82 0.86
CA THR A 18 -7.62 -5.69 1.92
C THR A 18 -8.37 -4.35 1.98
N PRO A 19 -7.83 -3.18 1.56
CA PRO A 19 -8.61 -1.95 1.49
C PRO A 19 -9.83 -2.00 0.55
N ALA A 20 -9.94 -3.00 -0.31
CA ALA A 20 -11.15 -3.30 -1.09
C ALA A 20 -12.42 -3.45 -0.21
N LEU A 21 -12.28 -3.86 1.04
CA LEU A 21 -13.40 -3.96 2.01
C LEU A 21 -14.09 -2.62 2.30
N VAL A 22 -13.43 -1.51 1.99
CA VAL A 22 -13.95 -0.15 2.17
C VAL A 22 -13.97 0.65 0.86
N GLY A 23 -13.91 -0.03 -0.29
CA GLY A 23 -13.94 0.61 -1.61
C GLY A 23 -12.66 1.37 -1.99
N ALA A 24 -11.56 1.14 -1.28
CA ALA A 24 -10.26 1.76 -1.51
C ALA A 24 -9.19 0.72 -1.91
N GLY A 25 -9.61 -0.33 -2.62
CA GLY A 25 -8.75 -1.41 -3.05
C GLY A 25 -7.82 -1.02 -4.19
N LEU A 26 -6.74 -1.80 -4.32
CA LEU A 26 -5.89 -1.84 -5.50
C LEU A 26 -5.88 -3.28 -6.01
N THR A 27 -6.22 -3.47 -7.29
CA THR A 27 -6.20 -4.79 -7.92
C THR A 27 -5.31 -4.78 -9.15
N ALA A 28 -4.26 -5.59 -9.16
CA ALA A 28 -3.49 -5.83 -10.37
C ALA A 28 -4.03 -7.02 -11.15
N LEU A 29 -4.13 -6.88 -12.47
CA LEU A 29 -4.55 -7.91 -13.40
C LEU A 29 -3.39 -8.27 -14.35
N ALA A 30 -3.12 -9.55 -14.49
CA ALA A 30 -2.23 -10.08 -15.53
C ALA A 30 -3.01 -11.07 -16.40
N TRP A 31 -2.99 -10.85 -17.71
CA TRP A 31 -3.76 -11.58 -18.70
C TRP A 31 -2.94 -12.69 -19.36
N SER A 32 -3.58 -13.80 -19.63
CA SER A 32 -3.05 -14.76 -20.59
C SER A 32 -3.36 -14.31 -22.04
N ASP A 33 -2.66 -14.90 -22.99
CA ASP A 33 -2.99 -14.73 -24.39
C ASP A 33 -4.44 -15.17 -24.68
N GLY A 34 -5.07 -14.53 -25.68
CA GLY A 34 -6.41 -14.87 -26.15
C GLY A 34 -7.56 -14.27 -25.35
N VAL A 35 -7.34 -13.53 -24.26
CA VAL A 35 -8.40 -12.81 -23.54
C VAL A 35 -8.88 -11.64 -24.41
N ASN A 36 -10.16 -11.66 -24.80
CA ASN A 36 -10.74 -10.62 -25.64
C ASN A 36 -11.16 -9.36 -24.85
N ALA A 37 -11.49 -8.29 -25.55
CA ALA A 37 -11.83 -6.99 -24.97
C ALA A 37 -13.09 -7.05 -24.06
N GLU A 38 -14.09 -7.83 -24.40
CA GLU A 38 -15.30 -7.99 -23.62
C GLU A 38 -15.02 -8.68 -22.28
N GLN A 39 -14.23 -9.76 -22.30
CA GLN A 39 -13.78 -10.46 -21.09
C GLN A 39 -12.95 -9.56 -20.17
N ARG A 40 -12.04 -8.75 -20.75
CA ARG A 40 -11.27 -7.77 -19.99
C ARG A 40 -12.18 -6.77 -19.30
N ARG A 41 -13.13 -6.18 -20.04
CA ARG A 41 -14.08 -5.23 -19.51
C ARG A 41 -14.87 -5.80 -18.32
N GLN A 42 -15.41 -7.01 -18.45
CA GLN A 42 -16.15 -7.68 -17.37
C GLN A 42 -15.32 -7.82 -16.09
N VAL A 43 -14.04 -8.17 -16.22
CA VAL A 43 -13.13 -8.28 -15.05
C VAL A 43 -12.79 -6.89 -14.48
N TYR A 44 -12.58 -5.89 -15.33
CA TYR A 44 -12.37 -4.51 -14.89
C TYR A 44 -13.57 -3.98 -14.10
N ASP A 45 -14.79 -4.16 -14.63
CA ASP A 45 -16.02 -3.72 -13.98
C ASP A 45 -16.17 -4.42 -12.60
N LEU A 46 -15.91 -5.72 -12.52
CA LEU A 46 -16.00 -6.50 -11.28
C LEU A 46 -15.08 -5.97 -10.17
N PHE A 47 -13.82 -5.68 -10.48
CA PHE A 47 -12.87 -5.18 -9.48
C PHE A 47 -12.93 -3.67 -9.30
N GLY A 48 -13.42 -2.93 -10.29
CA GLY A 48 -13.62 -1.47 -10.26
C GLY A 48 -14.62 -1.04 -9.19
N ASP A 49 -15.58 -1.88 -8.84
CA ASP A 49 -16.56 -1.61 -7.79
C ASP A 49 -15.93 -1.50 -6.37
N VAL A 50 -14.74 -2.04 -6.19
CA VAL A 50 -14.06 -2.09 -4.87
C VAL A 50 -12.73 -1.32 -4.83
N GLY A 51 -12.38 -0.62 -5.91
CA GLY A 51 -11.17 0.21 -5.96
C GLY A 51 -10.57 0.37 -7.35
N GLU A 52 -9.33 0.80 -7.40
CA GLU A 52 -8.58 0.99 -8.64
C GLU A 52 -8.08 -0.34 -9.21
N VAL A 53 -8.13 -0.46 -10.54
CA VAL A 53 -7.68 -1.65 -11.28
C VAL A 53 -6.54 -1.29 -12.22
N LEU A 54 -5.46 -2.05 -12.17
CA LEU A 54 -4.25 -1.86 -12.95
C LEU A 54 -3.93 -3.09 -13.80
N GLU A 55 -3.44 -2.90 -15.01
CA GLU A 55 -2.80 -3.99 -15.76
C GLU A 55 -1.30 -4.01 -15.49
N LEU A 56 -0.79 -5.17 -15.11
CA LEU A 56 0.64 -5.39 -14.93
C LEU A 56 1.08 -6.69 -15.60
N PRO A 57 2.30 -6.74 -16.15
CA PRO A 57 2.86 -8.00 -16.58
C PRO A 57 3.07 -8.94 -15.38
N GLU A 58 2.90 -10.24 -15.58
CA GLU A 58 3.05 -11.28 -14.55
C GLU A 58 4.33 -11.11 -13.71
N SER A 59 5.43 -10.71 -14.35
CA SER A 59 6.73 -10.49 -13.70
C SER A 59 6.74 -9.35 -12.67
N LYS A 60 5.73 -8.50 -12.62
CA LYS A 60 5.60 -7.38 -11.68
C LYS A 60 4.64 -7.66 -10.53
N LEU A 61 3.87 -8.75 -10.59
CA LEU A 61 2.85 -9.03 -9.58
C LEU A 61 3.42 -9.30 -8.18
N ASP A 62 4.62 -9.88 -8.07
CA ASP A 62 5.25 -10.08 -6.76
C ASP A 62 5.64 -8.77 -6.09
N ALA A 63 6.16 -7.82 -6.85
CA ALA A 63 6.47 -6.48 -6.35
C ALA A 63 5.19 -5.69 -6.00
N PHE A 64 4.15 -5.80 -6.84
CA PHE A 64 2.84 -5.22 -6.56
C PHE A 64 2.26 -5.79 -5.26
N LEU A 65 2.22 -7.11 -5.12
CA LEU A 65 1.73 -7.79 -3.92
C LEU A 65 2.48 -7.35 -2.66
N ALA A 66 3.80 -7.26 -2.73
CA ALA A 66 4.62 -6.85 -1.60
C ALA A 66 4.28 -5.45 -1.10
N LEU A 67 4.04 -4.51 -2.04
CA LEU A 67 3.68 -3.14 -1.70
C LEU A 67 2.21 -3.01 -1.27
N THR A 68 1.27 -3.60 -2.02
CA THR A 68 -0.15 -3.29 -1.90
C THR A 68 -0.91 -4.28 -1.03
N SER A 69 -0.54 -5.56 -1.02
CA SER A 69 -1.22 -6.59 -0.21
C SER A 69 -0.57 -6.77 1.16
N SER A 70 0.77 -6.64 1.26
CA SER A 70 1.48 -6.64 2.55
C SER A 70 1.52 -5.25 3.20
N GLY A 71 1.56 -4.19 2.40
CA GLY A 71 1.62 -2.80 2.85
C GLY A 71 0.61 -2.40 3.91
N PRO A 72 -0.66 -2.80 3.85
CA PRO A 72 -1.64 -2.50 4.90
C PRO A 72 -1.20 -2.93 6.29
N ALA A 73 -0.51 -4.08 6.42
CA ALA A 73 0.03 -4.53 7.71
C ALA A 73 1.20 -3.65 8.18
N PHE A 74 2.05 -3.18 7.26
CA PHE A 74 3.15 -2.25 7.59
C PHE A 74 2.61 -0.90 8.05
N ILE A 75 1.59 -0.38 7.37
CA ILE A 75 0.93 0.87 7.75
C ILE A 75 0.17 0.72 9.07
N ALA A 76 -0.45 -0.42 9.35
CA ALA A 76 -1.09 -0.69 10.64
C ALA A 76 -0.07 -0.65 11.79
N LEU A 77 1.12 -1.23 11.60
CA LEU A 77 2.22 -1.14 12.58
C LEU A 77 2.68 0.31 12.80
N VAL A 78 2.79 1.09 11.73
CA VAL A 78 3.11 2.53 11.83
C VAL A 78 2.02 3.28 12.60
N ALA A 79 0.74 3.00 12.33
CA ALA A 79 -0.40 3.61 13.01
C ALA A 79 -0.37 3.32 14.51
N GLU A 80 -0.11 2.06 14.89
CA GLU A 80 0.01 1.62 16.29
C GLU A 80 1.16 2.33 16.98
N ALA A 81 2.35 2.36 16.39
CA ALA A 81 3.52 3.03 16.94
C ALA A 81 3.31 4.55 17.12
N MET A 82 2.64 5.20 16.16
CA MET A 82 2.28 6.63 16.30
C MET A 82 1.29 6.85 17.45
N ALA A 83 0.29 5.98 17.61
CA ALA A 83 -0.64 6.04 18.72
C ALA A 83 0.05 5.82 20.06
N ASP A 84 0.99 4.87 20.15
CA ASP A 84 1.80 4.63 21.36
C ASP A 84 2.65 5.85 21.73
N GLY A 85 3.29 6.48 20.76
CA GLY A 85 4.01 7.72 20.95
C GLY A 85 3.12 8.86 21.46
N ALA A 86 1.89 8.97 20.94
CA ALA A 86 0.93 9.97 21.40
C ALA A 86 0.45 9.69 22.84
N VAL A 87 0.26 8.42 23.22
CA VAL A 87 -0.05 8.03 24.60
C VAL A 87 1.10 8.37 25.54
N LEU A 88 2.34 8.08 25.14
CA LEU A 88 3.54 8.45 25.90
C LEU A 88 3.64 9.97 26.11
N ALA A 89 3.13 10.74 25.15
CA ALA A 89 3.04 12.20 25.22
C ALA A 89 1.82 12.71 26.04
N GLY A 90 0.97 11.80 26.57
CA GLY A 90 -0.12 12.15 27.49
C GLY A 90 -1.54 12.10 26.88
N LEU A 91 -1.73 11.65 25.64
CA LEU A 91 -3.07 11.49 25.09
C LEU A 91 -3.75 10.21 25.56
N PRO A 92 -5.07 10.22 25.81
CA PRO A 92 -5.82 8.99 26.05
C PRO A 92 -5.72 8.01 24.85
N ARG A 93 -5.65 6.70 25.12
CA ARG A 93 -5.45 5.65 24.11
C ARG A 93 -6.42 5.75 22.94
N ASP A 94 -7.73 5.82 23.22
CA ASP A 94 -8.75 5.85 22.16
C ASP A 94 -8.63 7.07 21.24
N LEU A 95 -8.29 8.22 21.84
CA LEU A 95 -8.05 9.44 21.09
C LEU A 95 -6.78 9.32 20.24
N ALA A 96 -5.69 8.80 20.81
CA ALA A 96 -4.42 8.62 20.13
C ALA A 96 -4.56 7.71 18.89
N GLN A 97 -5.25 6.58 19.01
CA GLN A 97 -5.52 5.67 17.88
C GLN A 97 -6.32 6.37 16.79
N ARG A 98 -7.43 7.03 17.14
CA ARG A 98 -8.25 7.76 16.18
C ARG A 98 -7.47 8.83 15.42
N LEU A 99 -6.63 9.59 16.14
CA LEU A 99 -5.81 10.64 15.53
C LEU A 99 -4.73 10.07 14.62
N ALA A 100 -4.07 8.98 15.01
CA ALA A 100 -3.08 8.30 14.17
C ALA A 100 -3.70 7.82 12.84
N HIS A 101 -4.85 7.15 12.89
CA HIS A 101 -5.57 6.70 11.69
C HIS A 101 -5.97 7.87 10.78
N ARG A 102 -6.48 8.96 11.36
CA ARG A 102 -6.88 10.16 10.60
C ARG A 102 -5.68 10.87 9.98
N THR A 103 -4.57 10.93 10.68
CA THR A 103 -3.32 11.52 10.16
C THR A 103 -2.81 10.74 8.96
N LEU A 104 -2.74 9.41 9.06
CA LEU A 104 -2.32 8.56 7.94
C LEU A 104 -3.25 8.70 6.74
N ALA A 105 -4.56 8.61 6.94
CA ALA A 105 -5.55 8.72 5.87
C ALA A 105 -5.49 10.10 5.18
N GLY A 106 -5.42 11.19 5.97
CA GLY A 106 -5.34 12.55 5.44
C GLY A 106 -4.03 12.82 4.71
N THR A 107 -2.92 12.28 5.20
CA THR A 107 -1.61 12.42 4.54
C THR A 107 -1.59 11.68 3.20
N ALA A 108 -2.12 10.45 3.15
CA ALA A 108 -2.22 9.69 1.90
C ALA A 108 -3.11 10.41 0.88
N ALA A 109 -4.29 10.88 1.30
CA ALA A 109 -5.18 11.64 0.44
C ALA A 109 -4.54 12.95 -0.08
N LEU A 110 -3.77 13.64 0.76
CA LEU A 110 -3.09 14.88 0.35
C LEU A 110 -2.01 14.62 -0.70
N LEU A 111 -1.21 13.56 -0.53
CA LEU A 111 -0.20 13.14 -1.50
C LEU A 111 -0.83 12.79 -2.85
N ASP A 112 -1.89 11.99 -2.82
CA ASP A 112 -2.59 11.50 -4.01
C ASP A 112 -3.32 12.64 -4.75
N GLN A 113 -4.21 13.38 -4.08
CA GLN A 113 -5.03 14.42 -4.69
C GLN A 113 -4.24 15.64 -5.19
N ARG A 114 -3.08 15.90 -4.64
CA ARG A 114 -2.20 17.01 -5.03
C ARG A 114 -0.99 16.55 -5.84
N GLU A 115 -0.86 15.27 -6.10
CA GLU A 115 0.28 14.68 -6.82
C GLU A 115 1.64 15.13 -6.25
N LEU A 116 1.69 15.31 -4.90
CA LEU A 116 2.87 15.83 -4.23
C LEU A 116 3.96 14.76 -4.12
N HIS A 117 5.18 15.17 -4.40
CA HIS A 117 6.32 14.34 -4.01
C HIS A 117 6.40 14.27 -2.47
N PRO A 118 6.60 13.08 -1.84
CA PRO A 118 6.67 12.97 -0.38
C PRO A 118 7.67 13.88 0.31
N GLY A 119 8.79 14.21 -0.38
CA GLY A 119 9.77 15.17 0.09
C GLY A 119 9.20 16.59 0.21
N GLU A 120 8.40 17.03 -0.76
CA GLU A 120 7.76 18.35 -0.74
C GLU A 120 6.80 18.47 0.43
N LEU A 121 5.94 17.46 0.64
CA LEU A 121 5.04 17.46 1.79
C LEU A 121 5.80 17.50 3.11
N LYS A 122 6.88 16.71 3.23
CA LYS A 122 7.75 16.72 4.40
C LYS A 122 8.31 18.12 4.68
N ASP A 123 8.77 18.80 3.65
CA ASP A 123 9.34 20.16 3.76
C ASP A 123 8.27 21.20 4.09
N MET A 124 7.06 21.08 3.53
CA MET A 124 5.93 21.97 3.85
C MET A 124 5.55 21.99 5.34
N VAL A 125 5.73 20.85 6.03
CA VAL A 125 5.36 20.72 7.46
C VAL A 125 6.55 20.84 8.42
N ALA A 126 7.77 21.03 7.90
CA ALA A 126 9.01 21.08 8.68
C ALA A 126 9.51 22.53 8.82
N SER A 127 9.08 23.22 9.88
CA SER A 127 9.59 24.55 10.21
C SER A 127 11.00 24.50 10.83
N PRO A 128 11.83 25.56 10.65
CA PRO A 128 13.15 25.64 11.29
C PRO A 128 13.09 25.49 12.80
N GLY A 129 13.84 24.51 13.35
CA GLY A 129 13.86 24.23 14.79
C GLY A 129 12.56 23.65 15.35
N GLY A 130 11.59 23.31 14.49
CA GLY A 130 10.25 22.86 14.89
C GLY A 130 10.18 21.40 15.35
N THR A 131 9.00 21.00 15.80
CA THR A 131 8.70 19.64 16.31
C THR A 131 8.84 18.59 15.22
N THR A 132 8.42 18.91 14.00
CA THR A 132 8.46 17.98 12.87
C THR A 132 9.88 17.57 12.51
N ILE A 133 10.80 18.54 12.37
CA ILE A 133 12.18 18.22 12.01
C ILE A 133 12.90 17.47 13.14
N ALA A 134 12.56 17.74 14.40
CA ALA A 134 13.08 16.99 15.54
C ALA A 134 12.61 15.52 15.53
N GLY A 135 11.34 15.28 15.20
CA GLY A 135 10.78 13.93 15.03
C GLY A 135 11.39 13.19 13.84
N LEU A 136 11.48 13.84 12.67
CA LEU A 136 12.09 13.27 11.46
C LEU A 136 13.54 12.82 11.73
N ARG A 137 14.33 13.64 12.44
CA ARG A 137 15.69 13.26 12.83
C ARG A 137 15.72 11.94 13.61
N ARG A 138 14.79 11.71 14.52
CA ARG A 138 14.72 10.46 15.29
C ARG A 138 14.34 9.26 14.41
N LEU A 139 13.39 9.43 13.49
CA LEU A 139 13.01 8.38 12.55
C LEU A 139 14.16 7.99 11.63
N GLU A 140 14.92 8.96 11.09
CA GLU A 140 16.09 8.69 10.27
C GLU A 140 17.21 8.00 11.08
N GLN A 141 17.46 8.43 12.31
CA GLN A 141 18.44 7.78 13.22
C GLN A 141 18.05 6.34 13.55
N ALA A 142 16.76 6.04 13.70
CA ALA A 142 16.25 4.69 13.93
C ALA A 142 16.22 3.81 12.66
N GLY A 143 16.54 4.35 11.48
CA GLY A 143 16.59 3.60 10.24
C GLY A 143 15.21 3.25 9.65
N LEU A 144 14.16 4.02 9.95
CA LEU A 144 12.80 3.76 9.47
C LEU A 144 12.74 3.55 7.95
N ARG A 145 13.44 4.39 7.19
CA ARG A 145 13.48 4.30 5.72
C ARG A 145 13.99 2.95 5.25
N SER A 146 15.13 2.52 5.79
CA SER A 146 15.72 1.21 5.46
C SER A 146 14.81 0.06 5.87
N ALA A 147 14.21 0.15 7.08
CA ALA A 147 13.31 -0.90 7.57
C ALA A 147 12.08 -1.10 6.66
N LEU A 148 11.48 -0.04 6.15
CA LEU A 148 10.35 -0.14 5.21
C LEU A 148 10.77 -0.68 3.84
N ILE A 149 11.94 -0.28 3.33
CA ILE A 149 12.48 -0.81 2.08
C ILE A 149 12.70 -2.32 2.21
N GLU A 150 13.36 -2.75 3.27
CA GLU A 150 13.63 -4.17 3.52
C GLU A 150 12.35 -4.99 3.74
N ALA A 151 11.34 -4.44 4.39
CA ALA A 151 10.05 -5.11 4.57
C ALA A 151 9.37 -5.40 3.22
N VAL A 152 9.35 -4.43 2.31
CA VAL A 152 8.79 -4.62 0.95
C VAL A 152 9.62 -5.62 0.16
N MET A 153 10.95 -5.55 0.22
CA MET A 153 11.84 -6.48 -0.47
C MET A 153 11.68 -7.91 0.03
N ALA A 154 11.61 -8.11 1.35
CA ALA A 154 11.40 -9.43 1.95
C ALA A 154 10.04 -10.04 1.56
N ALA A 155 8.98 -9.22 1.53
CA ALA A 155 7.67 -9.66 1.09
C ALA A 155 7.65 -10.08 -0.40
N ALA A 156 8.33 -9.31 -1.27
CA ALA A 156 8.45 -9.64 -2.70
C ALA A 156 9.25 -10.93 -2.93
N GLU A 157 10.31 -11.14 -2.19
CA GLU A 157 11.10 -12.36 -2.26
C GLU A 157 10.29 -13.57 -1.79
N ARG A 158 9.58 -13.43 -0.68
CA ARG A 158 8.71 -14.49 -0.15
C ARG A 158 7.59 -14.85 -1.11
N SER A 159 6.98 -13.86 -1.77
CA SER A 159 5.97 -14.10 -2.81
C SER A 159 6.51 -14.98 -3.94
N ARG A 160 7.70 -14.67 -4.45
CA ARG A 160 8.36 -15.48 -5.50
C ARG A 160 8.63 -16.92 -5.07
N GLN A 161 8.95 -17.15 -3.80
CA GLN A 161 9.18 -18.50 -3.26
C GLN A 161 7.89 -19.32 -3.12
N LEU A 162 6.74 -18.68 -3.01
CA LEU A 162 5.43 -19.34 -2.88
C LEU A 162 4.76 -19.62 -4.23
N GLY A 163 5.14 -18.92 -5.29
CA GLY A 163 4.62 -19.08 -6.66
C GLY A 163 5.32 -20.15 -7.42
#